data_7f1e5b75321e02e11a9de26c4ddade35
#
_entry.id   7f1e5b75321e02e11a9de26c4ddade35
#
_cell.length_a   1.000
_cell.length_b   1.000
_cell.length_c   1.000
_cell.angle_alpha   90.00
_cell.angle_beta   90.00
_cell.angle_gamma   90.00
#
_symmetry.space_group_name_H-M   'P 1'
#
loop_
_entity.id
_entity.type
_entity.pdbx_description
1 polymer ?
#
loop_
_entity_poly.entity_id
_entity_poly.type
_entity_poly.pdbx_seq_one_letter_code
_entity_poly.pdbx_strand_id
1 'polypeptide(L)'
;MSGTHILSRLTGFIRGKRRFPSDSAPVLLGLAGFDGKLKFLNPAWGKILGYPAQELLDRPLRELMQQHGQAAVALVDRLLAEDSFDPMEFGLRCQDGTFKWFLWHRRFDSEHQAIFIAGYDITDQKSREIASLQRSYEGPKRADAAV
;
A
#
# COMPACT_ATOMS: atom_id res chain seq x y z
N MET A 1 -14.00 -9.28 -20.67
CA MET A 1 -12.87 -9.81 -21.35
C MET A 1 -11.57 -9.35 -20.84
N SER A 2 -11.29 -8.09 -21.03
CA SER A 2 -10.06 -7.54 -20.55
C SER A 2 -9.93 -7.66 -19.03
N GLY A 3 -11.05 -7.63 -18.30
CA GLY A 3 -11.02 -7.75 -16.86
C GLY A 3 -10.41 -9.05 -16.36
N THR A 4 -10.82 -10.17 -16.95
CA THR A 4 -10.30 -11.48 -16.56
C THR A 4 -8.81 -11.57 -16.88
N HIS A 5 -8.41 -11.08 -18.03
CA HIS A 5 -7.01 -11.10 -18.45
C HIS A 5 -6.14 -10.23 -17.53
N ILE A 6 -6.64 -9.05 -17.17
CA ILE A 6 -5.92 -8.14 -16.26
C ILE A 6 -5.77 -8.77 -14.89
N LEU A 7 -6.82 -9.43 -14.38
CA LEU A 7 -6.74 -10.11 -13.09
C LEU A 7 -5.71 -11.24 -13.11
N SER A 8 -5.60 -11.95 -14.22
CA SER A 8 -4.60 -12.99 -14.37
C SER A 8 -3.19 -12.40 -14.30
N ARG A 9 -2.97 -11.27 -14.95
CA ARG A 9 -1.68 -10.59 -14.92
C ARG A 9 -1.37 -10.06 -13.50
N LEU A 10 -2.37 -9.55 -12.82
CA LEU A 10 -2.21 -9.07 -11.46
C LEU A 10 -1.84 -10.22 -10.53
N THR A 11 -2.48 -11.36 -10.68
CA THR A 11 -2.16 -12.55 -9.91
C THR A 11 -0.72 -12.99 -10.16
N GLY A 12 -0.30 -12.97 -11.42
CA GLY A 12 1.07 -13.30 -11.78
C GLY A 12 2.08 -12.34 -11.18
N PHE A 13 1.75 -11.06 -11.15
CA PHE A 13 2.59 -10.05 -10.52
C PHE A 13 2.82 -10.37 -9.04
N ILE A 14 1.76 -10.72 -8.33
CA ILE A 14 1.84 -11.04 -6.90
C ILE A 14 2.63 -12.32 -6.69
N ARG A 15 2.35 -13.35 -7.48
CA ARG A 15 3.04 -14.63 -7.36
C ARG A 15 4.52 -14.53 -7.67
N GLY A 16 4.89 -13.57 -8.52
CA GLY A 16 6.29 -13.32 -8.83
C GLY A 16 7.08 -12.75 -7.67
N LYS A 17 6.41 -12.23 -6.67
CA LYS A 17 7.03 -11.69 -5.46
C LYS A 17 7.01 -12.77 -4.40
N ARG A 18 8.11 -13.46 -4.24
CA ARG A 18 8.18 -14.59 -3.31
C ARG A 18 8.26 -14.21 -1.85
N ARG A 19 8.51 -12.94 -1.56
CA ARG A 19 8.70 -12.51 -0.18
C ARG A 19 7.52 -11.69 0.31
N PHE A 20 6.44 -12.40 0.57
CA PHE A 20 5.35 -11.77 1.31
C PHE A 20 5.70 -11.80 2.79
N PRO A 21 5.27 -10.77 3.55
CA PRO A 21 5.44 -10.78 4.99
C PRO A 21 4.82 -12.01 5.63
N SER A 22 3.72 -12.49 5.06
CA SER A 22 3.04 -13.69 5.50
C SER A 22 2.08 -14.14 4.41
N ASP A 23 1.96 -15.44 4.20
CA ASP A 23 1.02 -15.99 3.23
C ASP A 23 -0.42 -15.68 3.59
N SER A 24 -0.71 -15.48 4.87
CA SER A 24 -2.04 -15.14 5.35
C SER A 24 -2.26 -13.64 5.49
N ALA A 25 -1.23 -12.83 5.29
CA ALA A 25 -1.35 -11.38 5.42
C ALA A 25 -2.23 -10.81 4.30
N PRO A 26 -3.18 -9.93 4.63
CA PRO A 26 -3.99 -9.31 3.60
C PRO A 26 -3.15 -8.42 2.69
N VAL A 27 -3.52 -8.41 1.42
CA VAL A 27 -2.84 -7.60 0.42
C VAL A 27 -3.87 -6.71 -0.25
N LEU A 28 -3.58 -5.42 -0.31
CA LEU A 28 -4.40 -4.46 -1.04
C LEU A 28 -3.98 -4.52 -2.51
N LEU A 29 -4.88 -4.98 -3.36
CA LEU A 29 -4.62 -5.05 -4.80
C LEU A 29 -5.49 -4.04 -5.51
N GLY A 30 -4.86 -3.20 -6.32
CA GLY A 30 -5.57 -2.20 -7.08
C GLY A 30 -5.07 -2.14 -8.50
N LEU A 31 -5.94 -1.70 -9.38
CA LEU A 31 -5.62 -1.44 -10.77
C LEU A 31 -6.07 -0.03 -11.09
N ALA A 32 -5.14 0.80 -11.54
CA ALA A 32 -5.47 2.15 -11.99
C ALA A 32 -5.21 2.26 -13.48
N GLY A 33 -5.99 3.10 -14.15
CA GLY A 33 -5.69 3.44 -15.53
C GLY A 33 -4.56 4.46 -15.57
N PHE A 34 -4.07 4.74 -16.78
CA PHE A 34 -3.05 5.78 -16.95
C PHE A 34 -3.62 7.17 -16.64
N ASP A 35 -4.95 7.29 -16.61
CA ASP A 35 -5.61 8.51 -16.16
C ASP A 35 -5.64 8.68 -14.64
N GLY A 36 -5.09 7.70 -13.91
CA GLY A 36 -5.05 7.74 -12.46
C GLY A 36 -6.31 7.29 -11.77
N LYS A 37 -7.33 6.89 -12.50
CA LYS A 37 -8.59 6.45 -11.91
C LYS A 37 -8.54 4.97 -11.56
N LEU A 38 -9.11 4.62 -10.42
CA LEU A 38 -9.14 3.23 -9.97
C LEU A 38 -10.15 2.44 -10.78
N LYS A 39 -9.71 1.33 -11.34
CA LYS A 39 -10.53 0.46 -12.18
C LYS A 39 -10.88 -0.86 -11.51
N PHE A 40 -10.07 -1.28 -10.56
CA PHE A 40 -10.29 -2.52 -9.82
C PHE A 40 -9.69 -2.40 -8.43
N LEU A 41 -10.40 -2.93 -7.45
CA LEU A 41 -9.93 -3.06 -6.07
C LEU A 41 -10.39 -4.40 -5.54
N ASN A 42 -9.47 -5.13 -4.91
CA ASN A 42 -9.88 -6.39 -4.29
C ASN A 42 -10.64 -6.11 -2.97
N PRO A 43 -11.34 -7.12 -2.43
CA PRO A 43 -12.15 -6.90 -1.21
C PRO A 43 -11.35 -6.46 0.01
N ALA A 44 -10.04 -6.65 0.01
CA ALA A 44 -9.22 -6.28 1.16
C ALA A 44 -9.29 -4.79 1.47
N TRP A 45 -9.50 -3.94 0.46
CA TRP A 45 -9.62 -2.49 0.69
C TRP A 45 -10.75 -2.17 1.65
N GLY A 46 -11.91 -2.81 1.48
CA GLY A 46 -13.01 -2.62 2.40
C GLY A 46 -12.76 -3.25 3.76
N LYS A 47 -12.15 -4.42 3.77
CA LYS A 47 -11.93 -5.15 5.01
C LYS A 47 -10.86 -4.52 5.89
N ILE A 48 -9.79 -4.03 5.28
CA ILE A 48 -8.66 -3.48 6.03
C ILE A 48 -8.86 -1.99 6.30
N LEU A 49 -9.14 -1.23 5.24
CA LEU A 49 -9.24 0.22 5.36
C LEU A 49 -10.64 0.70 5.71
N GLY A 50 -11.65 -0.12 5.42
CA GLY A 50 -13.02 0.22 5.75
C GLY A 50 -13.74 1.04 4.69
N TYR A 51 -13.11 1.33 3.58
CA TYR A 51 -13.73 2.12 2.51
C TYR A 51 -14.35 1.19 1.48
N PRO A 52 -15.65 1.33 1.20
CA PRO A 52 -16.31 0.48 0.20
C PRO A 52 -15.69 0.68 -1.17
N ALA A 53 -15.39 -0.42 -1.86
CA ALA A 53 -14.80 -0.35 -3.18
C ALA A 53 -15.65 0.44 -4.16
N GLN A 54 -16.98 0.36 -4.02
CA GLN A 54 -17.90 1.06 -4.89
C GLN A 54 -17.73 2.57 -4.84
N GLU A 55 -17.34 3.08 -3.69
CA GLU A 55 -17.12 4.52 -3.53
C GLU A 55 -15.79 4.96 -4.10
N LEU A 56 -14.86 4.03 -4.28
CA LEU A 56 -13.52 4.34 -4.74
C LEU A 56 -13.33 4.13 -6.23
N LEU A 57 -14.12 3.24 -6.83
CA LEU A 57 -13.96 2.90 -8.24
C LEU A 57 -14.26 4.09 -9.14
N ASP A 58 -13.50 4.18 -10.21
CA ASP A 58 -13.61 5.19 -11.24
C ASP A 58 -13.36 6.61 -10.75
N ARG A 59 -12.74 6.74 -9.59
CA ARG A 59 -12.35 8.02 -9.05
C ARG A 59 -10.82 8.15 -9.09
N PRO A 60 -10.31 9.38 -9.26
CA PRO A 60 -8.86 9.57 -9.27
C PRO A 60 -8.26 9.17 -7.91
N LEU A 61 -7.24 8.33 -7.96
CA LEU A 61 -6.58 7.89 -6.73
C LEU A 61 -5.99 9.07 -5.95
N ARG A 62 -5.47 10.05 -6.68
CA ARG A 62 -4.90 11.24 -6.06
C ARG A 62 -5.93 12.01 -5.23
N GLU A 63 -7.14 12.12 -5.75
CA GLU A 63 -8.23 12.79 -5.05
C GLU A 63 -8.59 12.05 -3.78
N LEU A 64 -8.66 10.72 -3.85
CA LEU A 64 -9.01 9.91 -2.69
C LEU A 64 -7.97 10.02 -1.58
N MET A 65 -6.72 10.26 -1.94
CA MET A 65 -5.65 10.31 -0.96
C MET A 65 -5.46 11.70 -0.35
N GLN A 66 -6.16 12.71 -0.85
CA GLN A 66 -6.03 14.05 -0.28
C GLN A 66 -6.42 14.10 1.19
N GLN A 67 -7.38 13.29 1.60
CA GLN A 67 -7.80 13.23 3.00
C GLN A 67 -6.72 12.69 3.93
N HIS A 68 -5.71 12.02 3.37
CA HIS A 68 -4.61 11.46 4.16
C HIS A 68 -3.39 12.38 4.21
N GLY A 69 -3.50 13.57 3.63
CA GLY A 69 -2.46 14.58 3.72
C GLY A 69 -1.54 14.62 2.52
N GLN A 70 -0.62 15.57 2.56
CA GLN A 70 0.28 15.84 1.45
C GLN A 70 1.22 14.67 1.16
N ALA A 71 1.67 13.97 2.19
CA ALA A 71 2.57 12.85 2.00
C ALA A 71 1.88 11.71 1.24
N ALA A 72 0.60 11.48 1.50
CA ALA A 72 -0.16 10.47 0.79
C ALA A 72 -0.36 10.85 -0.68
N VAL A 73 -0.60 12.13 -0.95
CA VAL A 73 -0.72 12.62 -2.32
C VAL A 73 0.61 12.45 -3.05
N ALA A 74 1.72 12.74 -2.39
CA ALA A 74 3.04 12.57 -2.98
C ALA A 74 3.33 11.10 -3.29
N LEU A 75 2.89 10.17 -2.43
CA LEU A 75 3.02 8.75 -2.71
C LEU A 75 2.28 8.38 -4.00
N VAL A 76 1.04 8.86 -4.14
CA VAL A 76 0.26 8.56 -5.33
C VAL A 76 0.93 9.13 -6.58
N ASP A 77 1.44 10.36 -6.49
CA ASP A 77 2.14 10.95 -7.63
C ASP A 77 3.30 10.08 -8.08
N ARG A 78 4.02 9.48 -7.14
CA ARG A 78 5.11 8.57 -7.46
C ARG A 78 4.61 7.24 -8.02
N LEU A 79 3.51 6.72 -7.46
CA LEU A 79 2.93 5.48 -7.94
C LEU A 79 2.45 5.59 -9.40
N LEU A 80 1.96 6.76 -9.78
CA LEU A 80 1.41 6.97 -11.10
C LEU A 80 2.44 7.46 -12.12
N ALA A 81 3.63 7.83 -11.68
CA ALA A 81 4.69 8.29 -12.58
C ALA A 81 5.28 7.12 -13.36
N GLU A 82 5.73 7.38 -14.57
CA GLU A 82 6.32 6.36 -15.42
C GLU A 82 7.72 5.95 -14.97
N ASP A 83 8.35 6.73 -14.12
CA ASP A 83 9.69 6.44 -13.62
C ASP A 83 9.71 5.15 -12.83
N SER A 84 10.89 4.58 -12.65
CA SER A 84 11.03 3.39 -11.82
C SER A 84 10.56 3.68 -10.40
N PHE A 85 10.00 2.66 -9.75
CA PHE A 85 9.43 2.80 -8.42
C PHE A 85 9.99 1.71 -7.52
N ASP A 86 10.80 2.11 -6.56
CA ASP A 86 11.26 1.19 -5.55
C ASP A 86 10.17 0.97 -4.52
N PRO A 87 10.00 -0.26 -4.02
CA PRO A 87 9.02 -0.50 -2.97
C PRO A 87 9.24 0.43 -1.79
N MET A 88 8.17 0.96 -1.24
CA MET A 88 8.27 1.90 -0.13
C MET A 88 7.22 1.64 0.92
N GLU A 89 7.57 1.93 2.16
CA GLU A 89 6.67 1.81 3.29
C GLU A 89 5.91 3.12 3.47
N PHE A 90 4.61 3.01 3.62
CA PHE A 90 3.77 4.17 3.85
C PHE A 90 2.52 3.75 4.61
N GLY A 91 2.15 4.51 5.63
CA GLY A 91 1.00 4.21 6.46
C GLY A 91 -0.24 4.96 6.03
N LEU A 92 -1.37 4.34 6.20
CA LEU A 92 -2.67 4.93 5.94
C LEU A 92 -3.57 4.81 7.16
N ARG A 93 -4.42 5.80 7.35
CA ARG A 93 -5.45 5.75 8.38
C ARG A 93 -6.67 5.06 7.83
N CYS A 94 -7.14 4.06 8.56
CA CYS A 94 -8.37 3.36 8.21
C CYS A 94 -9.59 4.20 8.56
N GLN A 95 -10.74 3.82 8.03
CA GLN A 95 -11.98 4.55 8.28
C GLN A 95 -12.35 4.57 9.76
N ASP A 96 -12.00 3.51 10.49
CA ASP A 96 -12.28 3.41 11.93
C ASP A 96 -11.29 4.20 12.79
N GLY A 97 -10.33 4.90 12.17
CA GLY A 97 -9.37 5.69 12.89
C GLY A 97 -8.06 4.99 13.20
N THR A 98 -7.97 3.69 13.01
CA THR A 98 -6.71 2.97 13.23
C THR A 98 -5.73 3.30 12.11
N PHE A 99 -4.45 3.12 12.42
CA PHE A 99 -3.37 3.39 11.47
C PHE A 99 -2.67 2.09 11.13
N LYS A 100 -2.46 1.85 9.83
CA LYS A 100 -1.80 0.64 9.38
C LYS A 100 -0.68 0.96 8.42
N TRP A 101 0.40 0.18 8.48
CA TRP A 101 1.54 0.33 7.62
C TRP A 101 1.48 -0.67 6.48
N PHE A 102 1.87 -0.20 5.28
CA PHE A 102 1.88 -1.03 4.09
C PHE A 102 3.20 -0.88 3.35
N LEU A 103 3.65 -1.97 2.74
CA LEU A 103 4.74 -1.95 1.79
C LEU A 103 4.12 -1.90 0.40
N TRP A 104 4.42 -0.86 -0.35
CA TRP A 104 3.78 -0.60 -1.64
C TRP A 104 4.68 -1.01 -2.78
N HIS A 105 4.10 -1.74 -3.74
CA HIS A 105 4.72 -2.11 -4.99
C HIS A 105 3.86 -1.62 -6.15
N ARG A 106 4.52 -1.42 -7.28
CA ARG A 106 3.82 -0.94 -8.47
C ARG A 106 4.41 -1.59 -9.70
N ARG A 107 3.56 -1.80 -10.71
CA ARG A 107 3.99 -2.31 -12.00
C ARG A 107 3.14 -1.66 -13.10
N PHE A 108 3.82 -1.10 -14.11
CA PHE A 108 3.14 -0.60 -15.29
C PHE A 108 2.90 -1.71 -16.28
N ASP A 109 1.74 -1.67 -16.91
CA ASP A 109 1.40 -2.53 -18.04
C ASP A 109 1.03 -1.63 -19.20
N SER A 110 2.01 -1.34 -20.07
CA SER A 110 1.80 -0.42 -21.19
C SER A 110 0.81 -0.99 -22.21
N GLU A 111 0.78 -2.30 -22.34
CA GLU A 111 -0.12 -2.95 -23.29
C GLU A 111 -1.58 -2.69 -22.93
N HIS A 112 -1.91 -2.72 -21.66
CA HIS A 112 -3.28 -2.52 -21.18
C HIS A 112 -3.49 -1.12 -20.61
N GLN A 113 -2.48 -0.27 -20.70
CA GLN A 113 -2.52 1.08 -20.13
C GLN A 113 -3.01 1.05 -18.68
N ALA A 114 -2.41 0.18 -17.91
CA ALA A 114 -2.82 -0.08 -16.53
C ALA A 114 -1.62 -0.03 -15.60
N ILE A 115 -1.90 0.37 -14.36
CA ILE A 115 -0.90 0.42 -13.30
C ILE A 115 -1.37 -0.52 -12.20
N PHE A 116 -0.62 -1.58 -11.95
CA PHE A 116 -0.90 -2.53 -10.88
C PHE A 116 -0.28 -2.01 -9.60
N ILE A 117 -1.07 -1.98 -8.54
CA ILE A 117 -0.65 -1.49 -7.23
C ILE A 117 -0.91 -2.59 -6.20
N ALA A 118 0.10 -2.89 -5.39
CA ALA A 118 -0.03 -3.85 -4.31
C ALA A 118 0.49 -3.24 -3.02
N GLY A 119 -0.32 -3.32 -1.97
CA GLY A 119 0.07 -2.88 -0.64
C GLY A 119 0.02 -4.04 0.32
N TYR A 120 1.17 -4.44 0.86
CA TYR A 120 1.25 -5.52 1.83
C TYR A 120 1.17 -4.96 3.23
N ASP A 121 0.25 -5.48 4.04
CA ASP A 121 0.09 -5.03 5.41
C ASP A 121 1.28 -5.49 6.25
N ILE A 122 2.10 -4.55 6.67
CA ILE A 122 3.29 -4.82 7.48
C ILE A 122 3.17 -4.20 8.87
N THR A 123 1.93 -3.96 9.33
CA THR A 123 1.69 -3.27 10.59
C THR A 123 2.38 -3.97 11.76
N ASP A 124 2.22 -5.27 11.88
CA ASP A 124 2.83 -6.02 12.99
C ASP A 124 4.36 -5.98 12.93
N GLN A 125 4.91 -6.17 11.74
CA GLN A 125 6.35 -6.11 11.53
C GLN A 125 6.88 -4.71 11.89
N LYS A 126 6.20 -3.68 11.43
CA LYS A 126 6.61 -2.30 11.67
C LYS A 126 6.54 -1.96 13.16
N SER A 127 5.51 -2.43 13.84
CA SER A 127 5.37 -2.21 15.28
C SER A 127 6.52 -2.84 16.05
N ARG A 128 6.95 -4.04 15.65
CA ARG A 128 8.08 -4.72 16.29
C ARG A 128 9.38 -3.95 16.04
N GLU A 129 9.58 -3.44 14.85
CA GLU A 129 10.76 -2.64 14.53
C GLU A 129 10.82 -1.38 15.38
N ILE A 130 9.72 -0.67 15.48
CA ILE A 130 9.66 0.55 16.28
C ILE A 130 9.92 0.26 17.74
N ALA A 131 9.33 -0.80 18.28
CA ALA A 131 9.54 -1.19 19.68
C ALA A 131 11.00 -1.54 19.93
N SER A 132 11.63 -2.24 18.98
CA SER A 132 13.04 -2.60 19.10
C SER A 132 13.93 -1.37 19.11
N LEU A 133 13.67 -0.42 18.23
CA LEU A 133 14.41 0.83 18.18
C LEU A 133 14.26 1.64 19.46
N GLN A 134 13.06 1.70 20.00
CA GLN A 134 12.81 2.40 21.25
C GLN A 134 13.56 1.78 22.40
N ARG A 135 13.58 0.47 22.49
CA ARG A 135 14.34 -0.24 23.55
C ARG A 135 15.82 0.05 23.44
N SER A 136 16.36 0.01 22.23
CA SER A 136 17.77 0.33 21.99
C SER A 136 18.12 1.73 22.42
N TYR A 137 17.24 2.66 22.12
CA TYR A 137 17.46 4.08 22.40
C TYR A 137 17.33 4.37 23.90
N GLU A 138 16.33 3.80 24.56
CA GLU A 138 16.06 4.05 25.96
C GLU A 138 17.07 3.41 26.91
N GLY A 139 17.61 2.24 26.53
CA GLY A 139 18.57 1.53 27.35
C GLY A 139 19.75 2.39 27.75
N PRO A 140 20.49 2.98 26.80
CA PRO A 140 21.62 3.84 27.16
C PRO A 140 21.21 5.06 27.96
N LYS A 141 20.08 5.66 27.65
CA LYS A 141 19.59 6.82 28.37
C LYS A 141 19.30 6.51 29.83
N ARG A 142 18.72 5.35 30.10
CA ARG A 142 18.42 4.92 31.45
C ARG A 142 19.70 4.73 32.25
N ALA A 143 20.70 4.14 31.62
CA ALA A 143 22.00 3.95 32.26
C ALA A 143 22.59 5.31 32.62
N ASP A 144 22.53 6.26 31.72
CA ASP A 144 23.02 7.60 31.96
C ASP A 144 22.24 8.29 33.07
N ALA A 145 20.94 8.12 33.09
CA ALA A 145 20.08 8.74 34.10
C ALA A 145 20.34 8.16 35.49
N ALA A 146 20.76 6.90 35.55
CA ALA A 146 21.05 6.24 36.82
C ALA A 146 22.37 6.73 37.43
N VAL A 147 23.22 7.31 36.63
CA VAL A 147 24.46 7.87 37.08
C VAL A 147 24.29 9.27 37.66
#